data_5d3f50d8d66720f6420038e11766c2a7
#
_entry.id   5d3f50d8d66720f6420038e11766c2a7
#
_cell.length_a   1.000
_cell.length_b   1.000
_cell.length_c   1.000
_cell.angle_alpha   90.00
_cell.angle_beta   90.00
_cell.angle_gamma   90.00
#
_symmetry.space_group_name_H-M   'P 1'
#
loop_
_entity.id
_entity.type
_entity.pdbx_description
1 polymer ?
#
loop_
_entity_poly.entity_id
_entity_poly.type
_entity_poly.pdbx_seq_one_letter_code
_entity_poly.pdbx_strand_id
1 'polypeptide(L)'
;MKDKKKVLLLGPAHPFRGGIAETQNYLAQNLNALGHETYLYTFTTQYPKLLFPGKTQFSEEKAPDRLTVKRKIHSFNPLNWIEVARSINRLKPDYVIFRYWTPYLAPCWYGIAQKINKTIKKIGLVDNWIPHEIKFWDKTLTRMFSSQMDGFATLSTAVGDQISSDKHHLPIWKGFHPIADNLPPAITQEKARKALSWPQDKKIVLFFGLIRKYKGLDLLIEAFSQSPLNDSGVILAIVGEAYEPSEKYTQLIQKYKLSERVICDFNYANTQKATLVFCASDVIAQTYVSATQSGVTPLAYHYKTPLLVSDLPGLKTPILEDHTGMVTKIDPKKIAESIQKILRDEIRSNFQESFQKVEKKYSWKSFGQSLMDFMGNLQ
;
A
#
# COMPACT_ATOMS: atom_id res chain seq x y z
N MET A 1 20.00 25.89 5.05
CA MET A 1 18.71 25.63 4.35
C MET A 1 19.05 24.71 3.17
N LYS A 2 18.41 23.52 3.05
CA LYS A 2 18.61 22.68 1.85
C LYS A 2 18.06 23.43 0.63
N ASP A 3 18.72 23.36 -0.52
CA ASP A 3 18.29 24.02 -1.74
C ASP A 3 16.87 23.61 -2.14
N LYS A 4 16.00 24.59 -2.37
CA LYS A 4 14.66 24.36 -2.90
C LYS A 4 14.76 23.71 -4.27
N LYS A 5 14.14 22.54 -4.44
CA LYS A 5 14.10 21.77 -5.70
C LYS A 5 12.71 21.76 -6.28
N LYS A 6 12.63 21.68 -7.61
CA LYS A 6 11.39 21.51 -8.36
C LYS A 6 11.22 20.04 -8.71
N VAL A 7 10.16 19.42 -8.17
CA VAL A 7 9.89 17.98 -8.32
C VAL A 7 8.57 17.78 -9.05
N LEU A 8 8.59 16.97 -10.11
CA LEU A 8 7.39 16.58 -10.84
C LEU A 8 7.10 15.10 -10.61
N LEU A 9 5.92 14.80 -10.14
CA LEU A 9 5.42 13.44 -9.95
C LEU A 9 4.51 13.05 -11.13
N LEU A 10 4.77 11.91 -11.77
CA LEU A 10 3.94 11.34 -12.83
C LEU A 10 3.28 10.05 -12.33
N GLY A 11 1.96 9.99 -12.39
CA GLY A 11 1.21 8.82 -11.94
C GLY A 11 -0.22 9.13 -11.54
N PRO A 12 -0.96 8.17 -10.95
CA PRO A 12 -2.30 8.41 -10.46
C PRO A 12 -2.25 9.38 -9.27
N ALA A 13 -3.13 10.36 -9.31
CA ALA A 13 -3.35 11.34 -8.26
C ALA A 13 -4.81 11.79 -8.33
N HIS A 14 -5.29 12.58 -7.39
CA HIS A 14 -6.66 13.09 -7.44
C HIS A 14 -7.03 13.58 -8.86
N PRO A 15 -8.21 13.22 -9.41
CA PRO A 15 -9.35 12.56 -8.76
C PRO A 15 -9.34 11.01 -8.75
N PHE A 16 -8.24 10.34 -9.15
CA PHE A 16 -8.17 8.90 -9.06
C PHE A 16 -8.19 8.44 -7.60
N ARG A 17 -8.92 7.32 -7.33
CA ARG A 17 -8.99 6.69 -6.02
C ARG A 17 -8.01 5.53 -5.89
N GLY A 18 -7.73 5.15 -4.63
CA GLY A 18 -6.94 3.99 -4.25
C GLY A 18 -5.55 4.33 -3.75
N GLY A 19 -4.93 3.38 -3.07
CA GLY A 19 -3.72 3.60 -2.28
C GLY A 19 -2.54 4.21 -3.05
N ILE A 20 -2.38 3.90 -4.36
CA ILE A 20 -1.30 4.50 -5.17
C ILE A 20 -1.56 5.99 -5.40
N ALA A 21 -2.81 6.39 -5.70
CA ALA A 21 -3.17 7.79 -5.90
C ALA A 21 -3.06 8.59 -4.59
N GLU A 22 -3.53 8.02 -3.49
CA GLU A 22 -3.45 8.62 -2.16
C GLU A 22 -2.00 8.82 -1.73
N THR A 23 -1.15 7.79 -1.82
CA THR A 23 0.26 7.90 -1.47
C THR A 23 1.03 8.87 -2.37
N GLN A 24 0.63 9.01 -3.64
CA GLN A 24 1.18 10.01 -4.54
C GLN A 24 0.83 11.45 -4.08
N ASN A 25 -0.42 11.67 -3.67
CA ASN A 25 -0.87 12.96 -3.13
C ASN A 25 -0.13 13.31 -1.83
N TYR A 26 0.00 12.35 -0.89
CA TYR A 26 0.75 12.55 0.37
C TYR A 26 2.22 12.87 0.12
N LEU A 27 2.86 12.16 -0.81
CA LEU A 27 4.24 12.46 -1.18
C LEU A 27 4.38 13.90 -1.67
N ALA A 28 3.49 14.35 -2.56
CA ALA A 28 3.53 15.71 -3.08
C ALA A 28 3.30 16.78 -1.99
N GLN A 29 2.33 16.56 -1.08
CA GLN A 29 2.07 17.46 0.05
C GLN A 29 3.29 17.55 0.97
N ASN A 30 3.92 16.43 1.27
CA ASN A 30 5.08 16.39 2.17
C ASN A 30 6.32 17.01 1.54
N LEU A 31 6.57 16.81 0.24
CA LEU A 31 7.65 17.51 -0.46
C LEU A 31 7.44 19.03 -0.45
N ASN A 32 6.20 19.50 -0.63
CA ASN A 32 5.87 20.92 -0.47
C ASN A 32 6.10 21.41 0.97
N ALA A 33 5.71 20.62 1.98
CA ALA A 33 5.94 20.94 3.39
C ALA A 33 7.44 21.00 3.76
N LEU A 34 8.28 20.23 3.07
CA LEU A 34 9.75 20.28 3.19
C LEU A 34 10.38 21.47 2.46
N GLY A 35 9.57 22.32 1.79
CA GLY A 35 10.01 23.55 1.11
C GLY A 35 10.34 23.37 -0.37
N HIS A 36 10.10 22.19 -0.97
CA HIS A 36 10.29 21.96 -2.39
C HIS A 36 9.07 22.44 -3.20
N GLU A 37 9.25 22.68 -4.49
CA GLU A 37 8.17 23.06 -5.42
C GLU A 37 7.68 21.81 -6.15
N THR A 38 6.48 21.30 -5.81
CA THR A 38 6.01 20.01 -6.29
C THR A 38 4.81 20.15 -7.23
N TYR A 39 4.85 19.40 -8.33
CA TYR A 39 3.81 19.31 -9.34
C TYR A 39 3.39 17.85 -9.54
N LEU A 40 2.13 17.63 -9.88
CA LEU A 40 1.56 16.34 -10.21
C LEU A 40 0.99 16.35 -11.63
N TYR A 41 1.47 15.46 -12.50
CA TYR A 41 0.80 15.15 -13.76
C TYR A 41 0.14 13.78 -13.65
N THR A 42 -1.18 13.76 -13.71
CA THR A 42 -1.98 12.55 -13.63
C THR A 42 -2.67 12.26 -14.97
N PHE A 43 -3.38 11.14 -15.01
CA PHE A 43 -3.98 10.64 -16.24
C PHE A 43 -5.25 11.40 -16.65
N THR A 44 -5.39 11.60 -17.95
CA THR A 44 -6.70 11.81 -18.61
C THR A 44 -7.37 10.46 -18.83
N THR A 45 -6.57 9.44 -19.21
CA THR A 45 -6.99 8.06 -19.39
C THR A 45 -5.89 7.14 -18.85
N GLN A 46 -6.16 6.43 -17.73
CA GLN A 46 -5.22 5.50 -17.11
C GLN A 46 -5.37 4.08 -17.70
N TYR A 47 -6.60 3.58 -17.72
CA TYR A 47 -6.96 2.29 -18.31
C TYR A 47 -8.14 2.46 -19.27
N PRO A 48 -8.25 1.67 -20.35
CA PRO A 48 -9.49 1.54 -21.08
C PRO A 48 -10.61 1.13 -20.14
N LYS A 49 -11.83 1.66 -20.36
CA LYS A 49 -13.00 1.32 -19.53
C LYS A 49 -13.21 -0.19 -19.40
N LEU A 50 -12.91 -0.95 -20.47
CA LEU A 50 -13.08 -2.41 -20.53
C LEU A 50 -12.10 -3.19 -19.63
N LEU A 51 -10.94 -2.60 -19.29
CA LEU A 51 -9.88 -3.27 -18.50
C LEU A 51 -9.91 -2.89 -17.01
N PHE A 52 -10.84 -2.04 -16.60
CA PHE A 52 -10.96 -1.65 -15.20
C PHE A 52 -11.97 -2.56 -14.48
N PRO A 53 -11.55 -3.34 -13.46
CA PRO A 53 -12.42 -4.32 -12.79
C PRO A 53 -13.36 -3.69 -11.75
N GLY A 54 -13.19 -2.41 -11.38
CA GLY A 54 -13.97 -1.73 -10.36
C GLY A 54 -15.14 -0.91 -10.89
N LYS A 55 -16.05 -0.46 -9.99
CA LYS A 55 -17.23 0.35 -10.33
C LYS A 55 -16.86 1.76 -10.83
N THR A 56 -15.87 2.42 -10.22
CA THR A 56 -15.37 3.73 -10.61
C THR A 56 -13.87 3.86 -10.32
N GLN A 57 -13.17 4.64 -11.15
CA GLN A 57 -11.74 4.98 -10.95
C GLN A 57 -11.56 6.27 -10.15
N PHE A 58 -12.64 7.01 -9.89
CA PHE A 58 -12.57 8.35 -9.31
C PHE A 58 -13.06 8.37 -7.87
N SER A 59 -12.44 9.24 -7.07
CA SER A 59 -12.86 9.55 -5.71
C SER A 59 -13.93 10.64 -5.73
N GLU A 60 -14.87 10.58 -4.81
CA GLU A 60 -15.84 11.63 -4.51
C GLU A 60 -15.31 12.63 -3.48
N GLU A 61 -14.14 12.36 -2.90
CA GLU A 61 -13.51 13.23 -1.92
C GLU A 61 -12.98 14.52 -2.57
N LYS A 62 -12.90 15.58 -1.79
CA LYS A 62 -12.32 16.85 -2.24
C LYS A 62 -10.85 16.68 -2.60
N ALA A 63 -10.40 17.50 -3.57
CA ALA A 63 -8.98 17.56 -3.91
C ALA A 63 -8.15 17.91 -2.67
N PRO A 64 -7.00 17.24 -2.46
CA PRO A 64 -6.10 17.61 -1.37
C PRO A 64 -5.63 19.05 -1.51
N ASP A 65 -5.63 19.79 -0.40
CA ASP A 65 -5.22 21.19 -0.39
C ASP A 65 -3.76 21.38 -0.83
N ARG A 66 -3.49 22.54 -1.45
CA ARG A 66 -2.13 22.98 -1.84
C ARG A 66 -1.41 22.07 -2.83
N LEU A 67 -2.11 21.28 -3.62
CA LEU A 67 -1.52 20.48 -4.69
C LEU A 67 -1.81 21.07 -6.07
N THR A 68 -0.76 21.18 -6.91
CA THR A 68 -0.90 21.52 -8.33
C THR A 68 -1.01 20.22 -9.14
N VAL A 69 -2.25 19.75 -9.32
CA VAL A 69 -2.54 18.53 -10.10
C VAL A 69 -3.01 18.90 -11.50
N LYS A 70 -2.37 18.34 -12.55
CA LYS A 70 -2.77 18.54 -13.95
C LYS A 70 -3.03 17.17 -14.60
N ARG A 71 -4.24 16.97 -15.12
CA ARG A 71 -4.58 15.78 -15.90
C ARG A 71 -4.03 15.95 -17.32
N LYS A 72 -2.95 15.24 -17.66
CA LYS A 72 -2.23 15.41 -18.92
C LYS A 72 -1.89 14.11 -19.64
N ILE A 73 -1.83 12.98 -18.93
CA ILE A 73 -1.26 11.75 -19.43
C ILE A 73 -2.35 10.85 -20.01
N HIS A 74 -2.23 10.49 -21.28
CA HIS A 74 -3.04 9.45 -21.90
C HIS A 74 -2.15 8.20 -22.11
N SER A 75 -2.42 7.12 -21.36
CA SER A 75 -1.54 5.95 -21.28
C SER A 75 -1.31 5.19 -22.60
N PHE A 76 -2.17 5.39 -23.61
CA PHE A 76 -2.12 4.70 -24.92
C PHE A 76 -1.89 5.60 -26.12
N ASN A 77 -1.69 6.91 -25.94
CA ASN A 77 -1.55 7.83 -27.08
C ASN A 77 -0.12 8.34 -27.21
N PRO A 78 0.69 7.81 -28.16
CA PRO A 78 2.08 8.23 -28.34
C PRO A 78 2.25 9.71 -28.68
N LEU A 79 1.29 10.33 -29.37
CA LEU A 79 1.34 11.77 -29.66
C LEU A 79 1.21 12.58 -28.38
N ASN A 80 0.35 12.17 -27.46
CA ASN A 80 0.23 12.79 -26.16
C ASN A 80 1.52 12.67 -25.32
N TRP A 81 2.26 11.56 -25.44
CA TRP A 81 3.53 11.39 -24.70
C TRP A 81 4.56 12.44 -25.11
N ILE A 82 4.58 12.83 -26.40
CA ILE A 82 5.44 13.91 -26.92
C ILE A 82 5.03 15.25 -26.29
N GLU A 83 3.74 15.54 -26.22
CA GLU A 83 3.22 16.78 -25.62
C GLU A 83 3.52 16.86 -24.13
N VAL A 84 3.37 15.73 -23.41
CA VAL A 84 3.71 15.63 -21.97
C VAL A 84 5.20 15.90 -21.79
N ALA A 85 6.08 15.26 -22.56
CA ALA A 85 7.52 15.49 -22.46
C ALA A 85 7.90 16.96 -22.78
N ARG A 86 7.30 17.57 -23.80
CA ARG A 86 7.48 19.02 -24.08
C ARG A 86 7.04 19.90 -22.91
N SER A 87 5.93 19.53 -22.26
CA SER A 87 5.45 20.24 -21.07
C SER A 87 6.40 20.11 -19.88
N ILE A 88 7.01 18.92 -19.68
CA ILE A 88 8.03 18.67 -18.66
C ILE A 88 9.29 19.50 -18.95
N ASN A 89 9.77 19.49 -20.19
CA ASN A 89 10.95 20.27 -20.60
C ASN A 89 10.74 21.78 -20.42
N ARG A 90 9.52 22.30 -20.63
CA ARG A 90 9.17 23.71 -20.34
C ARG A 90 9.09 24.01 -18.86
N LEU A 91 8.63 23.07 -18.03
CA LEU A 91 8.56 23.21 -16.58
C LEU A 91 9.95 23.25 -15.95
N LYS A 92 10.94 22.58 -16.57
CA LYS A 92 12.33 22.46 -16.12
C LYS A 92 12.43 22.00 -14.65
N PRO A 93 11.84 20.83 -14.29
CA PRO A 93 12.03 20.30 -12.94
C PRO A 93 13.45 19.80 -12.75
N ASP A 94 13.96 19.78 -11.51
CA ASP A 94 15.21 19.10 -11.16
C ASP A 94 15.04 17.58 -11.24
N TYR A 95 13.87 17.10 -10.78
CA TYR A 95 13.55 15.67 -10.72
C TYR A 95 12.17 15.38 -11.30
N VAL A 96 12.07 14.27 -12.05
CA VAL A 96 10.81 13.67 -12.48
C VAL A 96 10.70 12.29 -11.89
N ILE A 97 9.67 12.05 -11.10
CA ILE A 97 9.40 10.77 -10.44
C ILE A 97 8.27 10.07 -11.19
N PHE A 98 8.59 8.90 -11.76
CA PHE A 98 7.65 8.04 -12.47
C PHE A 98 7.11 6.99 -11.51
N ARG A 99 5.81 7.02 -11.22
CA ARG A 99 5.17 5.97 -10.41
C ARG A 99 5.01 4.70 -11.23
N TYR A 100 5.59 3.59 -10.78
CA TYR A 100 5.58 2.31 -11.48
C TYR A 100 5.00 1.20 -10.59
N TRP A 101 3.90 0.57 -11.05
CA TRP A 101 3.24 -0.53 -10.34
C TRP A 101 2.79 -1.66 -11.26
N THR A 102 2.90 -1.49 -12.58
CA THR A 102 2.50 -2.47 -13.58
C THR A 102 3.31 -2.30 -14.86
N PRO A 103 3.80 -3.39 -15.48
CA PRO A 103 4.51 -3.36 -16.75
C PRO A 103 3.69 -2.74 -17.91
N TYR A 104 2.36 -2.82 -17.83
CA TYR A 104 1.45 -2.24 -18.80
C TYR A 104 1.70 -0.75 -19.12
N LEU A 105 2.17 0.03 -18.15
CA LEU A 105 2.48 1.44 -18.34
C LEU A 105 3.89 1.70 -18.89
N ALA A 106 4.72 0.68 -19.02
CA ALA A 106 6.11 0.84 -19.46
C ALA A 106 6.26 1.53 -20.81
N PRO A 107 5.43 1.24 -21.87
CA PRO A 107 5.52 1.97 -23.13
C PRO A 107 5.25 3.48 -22.99
N CYS A 108 4.25 3.85 -22.17
CA CYS A 108 3.93 5.25 -21.88
C CYS A 108 5.10 5.95 -21.18
N TRP A 109 5.62 5.36 -20.10
CA TRP A 109 6.74 5.92 -19.35
C TRP A 109 8.01 6.01 -20.19
N TYR A 110 8.32 4.99 -20.98
CA TYR A 110 9.44 5.01 -21.92
C TYR A 110 9.27 6.14 -22.95
N GLY A 111 8.11 6.22 -23.61
CA GLY A 111 7.84 7.21 -24.64
C GLY A 111 7.92 8.67 -24.14
N ILE A 112 7.55 8.92 -22.89
CA ILE A 112 7.71 10.23 -22.25
C ILE A 112 9.18 10.44 -21.86
N ALA A 113 9.78 9.49 -21.15
CA ALA A 113 11.09 9.65 -20.54
C ALA A 113 12.23 9.85 -21.55
N GLN A 114 12.20 9.14 -22.70
CA GLN A 114 13.21 9.30 -23.75
C GLN A 114 13.25 10.72 -24.39
N LYS A 115 12.18 11.50 -24.22
CA LYS A 115 12.05 12.86 -24.79
C LYS A 115 12.25 13.98 -23.76
N ILE A 116 12.49 13.62 -22.51
CA ILE A 116 12.85 14.54 -21.42
C ILE A 116 14.35 14.91 -21.56
N ASN A 117 14.67 16.17 -21.33
CA ASN A 117 16.04 16.66 -21.36
C ASN A 117 16.93 15.85 -20.41
N LYS A 118 18.15 15.50 -20.84
CA LYS A 118 19.11 14.68 -20.06
C LYS A 118 19.54 15.33 -18.73
N THR A 119 19.45 16.64 -18.63
CA THR A 119 19.74 17.39 -17.38
C THR A 119 18.72 17.17 -16.28
N ILE A 120 17.53 16.66 -16.61
CA ILE A 120 16.46 16.37 -15.68
C ILE A 120 16.60 14.92 -15.21
N LYS A 121 16.81 14.70 -13.93
CA LYS A 121 16.94 13.35 -13.35
C LYS A 121 15.60 12.64 -13.30
N LYS A 122 15.58 11.39 -13.74
CA LYS A 122 14.37 10.53 -13.85
C LYS A 122 14.44 9.39 -12.87
N ILE A 123 13.51 9.34 -11.95
CA ILE A 123 13.45 8.36 -10.86
C ILE A 123 12.21 7.47 -11.01
N GLY A 124 12.41 6.16 -10.97
CA GLY A 124 11.29 5.22 -10.85
C GLY A 124 10.91 5.03 -9.40
N LEU A 125 9.72 5.48 -8.97
CA LEU A 125 9.14 5.13 -7.67
C LEU A 125 8.27 3.88 -7.84
N VAL A 126 8.79 2.75 -7.35
CA VAL A 126 8.29 1.42 -7.70
C VAL A 126 7.47 0.83 -6.56
N ASP A 127 6.20 0.51 -6.83
CA ASP A 127 5.32 -0.20 -5.91
C ASP A 127 5.46 -1.73 -6.06
N ASN A 128 5.54 -2.22 -7.31
CA ASN A 128 5.72 -3.63 -7.65
C ASN A 128 6.68 -3.73 -8.84
N TRP A 129 7.76 -4.48 -8.67
CA TRP A 129 8.71 -4.80 -9.75
C TRP A 129 8.26 -6.01 -10.55
N ILE A 130 7.84 -7.05 -9.84
CA ILE A 130 7.29 -8.27 -10.41
C ILE A 130 5.78 -8.25 -10.15
N PRO A 131 4.94 -8.35 -11.19
CA PRO A 131 3.48 -8.42 -11.02
C PRO A 131 3.06 -9.68 -10.24
N HIS A 132 1.93 -9.61 -9.53
CA HIS A 132 1.35 -10.78 -8.86
C HIS A 132 0.89 -11.87 -9.85
N GLU A 133 0.50 -11.47 -11.06
CA GLU A 133 0.15 -12.36 -12.18
C GLU A 133 1.16 -12.12 -13.31
N ILE A 134 2.16 -13.01 -13.40
CA ILE A 134 3.28 -12.86 -14.34
C ILE A 134 2.85 -13.26 -15.74
N LYS A 135 3.15 -12.40 -16.73
CA LYS A 135 2.98 -12.65 -18.16
C LYS A 135 4.34 -12.67 -18.86
N PHE A 136 4.45 -13.37 -19.97
CA PHE A 136 5.73 -13.57 -20.69
C PHE A 136 6.38 -12.26 -21.18
N TRP A 137 5.62 -11.21 -21.43
CA TRP A 137 6.13 -9.90 -21.85
C TRP A 137 6.54 -8.97 -20.70
N ASP A 138 6.18 -9.26 -19.44
CA ASP A 138 6.38 -8.34 -18.32
C ASP A 138 7.84 -7.96 -18.11
N LYS A 139 8.75 -8.92 -18.23
CA LYS A 139 10.18 -8.68 -18.08
C LYS A 139 10.72 -7.71 -19.14
N THR A 140 10.27 -7.85 -20.38
CA THR A 140 10.68 -6.97 -21.49
C THR A 140 10.16 -5.55 -21.26
N LEU A 141 8.89 -5.41 -20.86
CA LEU A 141 8.29 -4.11 -20.56
C LEU A 141 8.96 -3.43 -19.36
N THR A 142 9.27 -4.17 -18.31
CA THR A 142 9.97 -3.65 -17.14
C THR A 142 11.38 -3.16 -17.51
N ARG A 143 12.11 -3.89 -18.36
CA ARG A 143 13.41 -3.44 -18.89
C ARG A 143 13.28 -2.19 -19.77
N MET A 144 12.24 -2.10 -20.58
CA MET A 144 11.94 -0.89 -21.36
C MET A 144 11.78 0.34 -20.44
N PHE A 145 10.99 0.22 -19.38
CA PHE A 145 10.85 1.28 -18.38
C PHE A 145 12.18 1.64 -17.73
N SER A 146 12.88 0.63 -17.22
CA SER A 146 14.10 0.84 -16.43
C SER A 146 15.25 1.47 -17.23
N SER A 147 15.30 1.23 -18.56
CA SER A 147 16.34 1.79 -19.44
C SER A 147 16.38 3.32 -19.52
N GLN A 148 15.32 3.98 -19.07
CA GLN A 148 15.20 5.44 -19.11
C GLN A 148 15.37 6.11 -17.74
N MET A 149 15.57 5.35 -16.68
CA MET A 149 15.70 5.89 -15.32
C MET A 149 17.16 6.14 -14.94
N ASP A 150 17.37 7.11 -14.06
CA ASP A 150 18.67 7.42 -13.45
C ASP A 150 18.82 6.75 -12.07
N GLY A 151 17.72 6.26 -11.48
CA GLY A 151 17.70 5.53 -10.21
C GLY A 151 16.30 5.09 -9.82
N PHE A 152 16.21 4.28 -8.79
CA PHE A 152 14.95 3.75 -8.28
C PHE A 152 14.77 4.05 -6.81
N ALA A 153 13.53 4.32 -6.43
CA ALA A 153 13.06 4.38 -5.06
C ALA A 153 11.92 3.38 -4.87
N THR A 154 11.80 2.76 -3.71
CA THR A 154 10.76 1.77 -3.43
C THR A 154 10.02 2.08 -2.13
N LEU A 155 8.83 1.52 -1.98
CA LEU A 155 8.03 1.59 -0.76
C LEU A 155 8.22 0.37 0.15
N SER A 156 9.13 -0.55 -0.23
CA SER A 156 9.53 -1.68 0.62
C SER A 156 10.91 -2.18 0.24
N THR A 157 11.62 -2.72 1.22
CA THR A 157 12.92 -3.37 1.02
C THR A 157 12.80 -4.55 0.05
N ALA A 158 11.72 -5.33 0.12
CA ALA A 158 11.51 -6.50 -0.74
C ALA A 158 11.42 -6.12 -2.23
N VAL A 159 10.77 -4.99 -2.58
CA VAL A 159 10.74 -4.49 -3.96
C VAL A 159 12.13 -4.02 -4.39
N GLY A 160 12.86 -3.34 -3.50
CA GLY A 160 14.25 -2.94 -3.75
C GLY A 160 15.18 -4.13 -4.00
N ASP A 161 15.00 -5.23 -3.26
CA ASP A 161 15.75 -6.48 -3.44
C ASP A 161 15.44 -7.14 -4.79
N GLN A 162 14.16 -7.11 -5.22
CA GLN A 162 13.78 -7.59 -6.55
C GLN A 162 14.46 -6.81 -7.67
N ILE A 163 14.52 -5.47 -7.56
CA ILE A 163 15.25 -4.62 -8.54
C ILE A 163 16.74 -4.96 -8.52
N SER A 164 17.35 -5.06 -7.33
CA SER A 164 18.77 -5.39 -7.18
C SER A 164 19.13 -6.73 -7.82
N SER A 165 18.26 -7.74 -7.66
CA SER A 165 18.48 -9.10 -8.20
C SER A 165 18.36 -9.17 -9.74
N ASP A 166 17.69 -8.21 -10.36
CA ASP A 166 17.56 -8.12 -11.84
C ASP A 166 18.83 -7.48 -12.50
N LYS A 167 19.93 -7.41 -11.74
CA LYS A 167 21.27 -6.92 -12.16
C LYS A 167 21.26 -5.47 -12.68
N HIS A 168 20.45 -4.61 -12.08
CA HIS A 168 20.53 -3.18 -12.35
C HIS A 168 21.77 -2.57 -11.68
N HIS A 169 22.53 -1.80 -12.45
CA HIS A 169 23.68 -1.03 -11.92
C HIS A 169 23.28 0.36 -11.42
N LEU A 170 21.99 0.72 -11.55
CA LEU A 170 21.48 2.01 -11.12
C LEU A 170 21.33 2.08 -9.60
N PRO A 171 21.51 3.25 -9.00
CA PRO A 171 21.27 3.47 -7.58
C PRO A 171 19.82 3.13 -7.19
N ILE A 172 19.66 2.45 -6.05
CA ILE A 172 18.34 2.03 -5.54
C ILE A 172 18.21 2.47 -4.08
N TRP A 173 17.21 3.28 -3.79
CA TRP A 173 16.81 3.55 -2.42
C TRP A 173 15.69 2.61 -2.00
N LYS A 174 15.96 1.78 -1.01
CA LYS A 174 15.02 0.83 -0.43
C LYS A 174 14.27 1.54 0.71
N GLY A 175 13.17 2.16 0.38
CA GLY A 175 12.34 2.89 1.34
C GLY A 175 11.33 1.99 2.08
N PHE A 176 10.31 2.61 2.61
CA PHE A 176 9.24 2.00 3.39
C PHE A 176 7.89 2.59 2.98
N HIS A 177 6.80 1.94 3.37
CA HIS A 177 5.45 2.47 3.15
C HIS A 177 5.08 3.42 4.31
N PRO A 178 4.95 4.74 4.09
CA PRO A 178 4.66 5.68 5.17
C PRO A 178 3.25 5.55 5.74
N ILE A 179 3.08 5.97 6.99
CA ILE A 179 1.79 6.17 7.64
C ILE A 179 1.18 7.47 7.09
N ALA A 180 -0.10 7.47 6.75
CA ALA A 180 -0.76 8.67 6.24
C ALA A 180 -0.98 9.71 7.36
N ASP A 181 -0.56 10.96 7.11
CA ASP A 181 -0.57 12.03 8.13
C ASP A 181 -1.98 12.56 8.46
N ASN A 182 -2.97 12.30 7.60
CA ASN A 182 -4.35 12.80 7.74
C ASN A 182 -5.33 11.75 8.26
N LEU A 183 -4.84 10.62 8.77
CA LEU A 183 -5.72 9.64 9.39
C LEU A 183 -6.34 10.23 10.66
N PRO A 184 -7.64 9.99 10.90
CA PRO A 184 -8.27 10.39 12.15
C PRO A 184 -7.53 9.80 13.35
N PRO A 185 -7.49 10.50 14.48
CA PRO A 185 -6.86 9.97 15.68
C PRO A 185 -7.54 8.69 16.15
N ALA A 186 -6.77 7.82 16.80
CA ALA A 186 -7.29 6.62 17.42
C ALA A 186 -8.34 6.98 18.49
N ILE A 187 -9.39 6.18 18.56
CA ILE A 187 -10.42 6.23 19.60
C ILE A 187 -10.33 4.99 20.47
N THR A 188 -10.98 5.01 21.64
CA THR A 188 -10.96 3.85 22.53
C THR A 188 -11.66 2.64 21.89
N GLN A 189 -11.18 1.44 22.17
CA GLN A 189 -11.74 0.18 21.66
C GLN A 189 -13.23 0.06 21.99
N GLU A 190 -13.62 0.44 23.21
CA GLU A 190 -15.00 0.44 23.67
C GLU A 190 -15.90 1.32 22.78
N LYS A 191 -15.50 2.59 22.53
CA LYS A 191 -16.24 3.51 21.66
C LYS A 191 -16.36 2.98 20.24
N ALA A 192 -15.27 2.43 19.69
CA ALA A 192 -15.24 1.88 18.36
C ALA A 192 -16.18 0.68 18.23
N ARG A 193 -16.15 -0.26 19.16
CA ARG A 193 -17.03 -1.43 19.20
C ARG A 193 -18.49 -1.05 19.35
N LYS A 194 -18.79 -0.07 20.23
CA LYS A 194 -20.14 0.46 20.40
C LYS A 194 -20.70 1.06 19.10
N ALA A 195 -19.89 1.87 18.40
CA ALA A 195 -20.27 2.47 17.11
C ALA A 195 -20.49 1.43 16.00
N LEU A 196 -19.81 0.29 16.05
CA LEU A 196 -19.95 -0.81 15.11
C LEU A 196 -20.99 -1.85 15.53
N SER A 197 -21.56 -1.75 16.73
CA SER A 197 -22.38 -2.80 17.36
C SER A 197 -21.64 -4.13 17.46
N TRP A 198 -20.32 -4.10 17.73
CA TRP A 198 -19.49 -5.29 17.91
C TRP A 198 -19.41 -5.71 19.38
N PRO A 199 -19.18 -7.02 19.66
CA PRO A 199 -19.06 -7.53 21.02
C PRO A 199 -17.99 -6.82 21.83
N GLN A 200 -18.31 -6.46 23.08
CA GLN A 200 -17.39 -5.77 23.99
C GLN A 200 -16.43 -6.72 24.70
N ASP A 201 -16.88 -7.94 24.97
CA ASP A 201 -16.24 -8.97 25.79
C ASP A 201 -15.43 -10.00 25.00
N LYS A 202 -15.44 -9.93 23.64
CA LYS A 202 -14.75 -10.89 22.78
C LYS A 202 -13.44 -10.32 22.23
N LYS A 203 -12.46 -11.19 21.99
CA LYS A 203 -11.28 -10.84 21.20
C LYS A 203 -11.65 -10.84 19.72
N ILE A 204 -11.19 -9.83 18.97
CA ILE A 204 -11.53 -9.63 17.57
C ILE A 204 -10.28 -9.60 16.70
N VAL A 205 -10.22 -10.50 15.72
CA VAL A 205 -9.21 -10.53 14.67
C VAL A 205 -9.79 -9.88 13.42
N LEU A 206 -9.12 -8.87 12.87
CA LEU A 206 -9.57 -8.15 11.68
C LEU A 206 -8.79 -8.59 10.44
N PHE A 207 -9.51 -8.97 9.40
CA PHE A 207 -9.03 -8.99 8.02
C PHE A 207 -9.54 -7.72 7.32
N PHE A 208 -8.64 -6.92 6.74
CA PHE A 208 -8.99 -5.61 6.19
C PHE A 208 -8.52 -5.38 4.75
N GLY A 209 -9.30 -4.62 3.99
CA GLY A 209 -8.96 -4.07 2.68
C GLY A 209 -9.51 -4.86 1.51
N LEU A 210 -9.07 -4.55 0.27
CA LEU A 210 -9.58 -5.20 -0.93
C LEU A 210 -9.42 -6.72 -0.85
N ILE A 211 -10.51 -7.47 -1.03
CA ILE A 211 -10.51 -8.93 -0.92
C ILE A 211 -10.16 -9.50 -2.29
N ARG A 212 -8.99 -10.16 -2.34
CA ARG A 212 -8.44 -10.85 -3.53
C ARG A 212 -7.82 -12.17 -3.11
N LYS A 213 -7.78 -13.13 -4.01
CA LYS A 213 -7.28 -14.49 -3.77
C LYS A 213 -5.91 -14.52 -3.07
N TYR A 214 -4.97 -13.68 -3.52
CA TYR A 214 -3.62 -13.65 -2.95
C TYR A 214 -3.55 -13.20 -1.48
N LYS A 215 -4.62 -12.61 -0.93
CA LYS A 215 -4.68 -12.18 0.47
C LYS A 215 -5.05 -13.31 1.45
N GLY A 216 -5.40 -14.49 0.95
CA GLY A 216 -5.56 -15.70 1.76
C GLY A 216 -6.68 -15.59 2.81
N LEU A 217 -7.79 -14.92 2.47
CA LEU A 217 -8.96 -14.86 3.36
C LEU A 217 -9.56 -16.26 3.59
N ASP A 218 -9.52 -17.11 2.58
CA ASP A 218 -9.92 -18.52 2.68
C ASP A 218 -9.12 -19.29 3.74
N LEU A 219 -7.79 -19.10 3.77
CA LEU A 219 -6.92 -19.71 4.78
C LEU A 219 -7.25 -19.20 6.19
N LEU A 220 -7.56 -17.90 6.33
CA LEU A 220 -7.93 -17.33 7.61
C LEU A 220 -9.28 -17.87 8.10
N ILE A 221 -10.28 -17.97 7.23
CA ILE A 221 -11.57 -18.57 7.58
C ILE A 221 -11.37 -20.03 8.00
N GLU A 222 -10.59 -20.80 7.26
CA GLU A 222 -10.28 -22.19 7.61
C GLU A 222 -9.56 -22.28 8.97
N ALA A 223 -8.62 -21.37 9.26
CA ALA A 223 -7.91 -21.32 10.53
C ALA A 223 -8.87 -21.19 11.74
N PHE A 224 -9.97 -20.47 11.58
CA PHE A 224 -10.99 -20.32 12.62
C PHE A 224 -11.78 -21.62 12.92
N SER A 225 -11.71 -22.61 12.04
CA SER A 225 -12.24 -23.96 12.26
C SER A 225 -11.24 -24.93 12.91
N GLN A 226 -9.96 -24.52 13.02
CA GLN A 226 -8.89 -25.37 13.57
C GLN A 226 -8.71 -25.12 15.07
N SER A 227 -8.27 -26.20 15.79
CA SER A 227 -7.80 -26.02 17.16
C SER A 227 -6.48 -25.21 17.16
N PRO A 228 -6.32 -24.27 18.13
CA PRO A 228 -7.14 -24.01 19.31
C PRO A 228 -8.21 -22.92 19.13
N LEU A 229 -8.48 -22.43 17.91
CA LEU A 229 -9.41 -21.32 17.70
C LEU A 229 -10.88 -21.76 17.65
N ASN A 230 -11.16 -22.98 17.21
CA ASN A 230 -12.54 -23.47 17.02
C ASN A 230 -13.46 -23.25 18.23
N ASP A 231 -12.91 -23.40 19.45
CA ASP A 231 -13.64 -23.29 20.72
C ASP A 231 -13.29 -22.03 21.54
N SER A 232 -12.56 -21.09 20.96
CA SER A 232 -11.96 -19.97 21.71
C SER A 232 -12.91 -18.78 21.95
N GLY A 233 -14.06 -18.72 21.29
CA GLY A 233 -14.95 -17.55 21.34
C GLY A 233 -14.40 -16.28 20.64
N VAL A 234 -13.24 -16.37 19.96
CA VAL A 234 -12.64 -15.29 19.18
C VAL A 234 -13.51 -14.99 17.95
N ILE A 235 -13.70 -13.71 17.64
CA ILE A 235 -14.47 -13.23 16.48
C ILE A 235 -13.52 -12.91 15.33
N LEU A 236 -13.87 -13.31 14.12
CA LEU A 236 -13.25 -12.83 12.88
C LEU A 236 -14.11 -11.72 12.29
N ALA A 237 -13.54 -10.53 12.13
CA ALA A 237 -14.15 -9.45 11.38
C ALA A 237 -13.50 -9.37 9.99
N ILE A 238 -14.31 -9.43 8.94
CA ILE A 238 -13.89 -9.32 7.53
C ILE A 238 -14.48 -8.03 7.00
N VAL A 239 -13.61 -7.04 6.68
CA VAL A 239 -14.06 -5.72 6.23
C VAL A 239 -13.28 -5.29 4.99
N GLY A 240 -13.99 -5.09 3.89
CA GLY A 240 -13.41 -4.57 2.65
C GLY A 240 -14.09 -5.02 1.37
N GLU A 241 -13.90 -4.25 0.31
CA GLU A 241 -14.53 -4.50 -1.00
C GLU A 241 -14.00 -5.80 -1.63
N ALA A 242 -14.92 -6.69 -2.00
CA ALA A 242 -14.59 -7.93 -2.68
C ALA A 242 -14.41 -7.69 -4.20
N TYR A 243 -13.25 -8.07 -4.75
CA TYR A 243 -12.98 -8.09 -6.19
C TYR A 243 -13.14 -9.47 -6.82
N GLU A 244 -13.68 -10.41 -6.08
CA GLU A 244 -14.12 -11.73 -6.51
C GLU A 244 -15.46 -12.04 -5.84
N PRO A 245 -16.24 -13.03 -6.30
CA PRO A 245 -17.55 -13.33 -5.73
C PRO A 245 -17.47 -13.59 -4.23
N SER A 246 -18.14 -12.78 -3.42
CA SER A 246 -18.13 -12.88 -1.95
C SER A 246 -18.84 -14.15 -1.43
N GLU A 247 -19.72 -14.72 -2.25
CA GLU A 247 -20.46 -15.96 -1.99
C GLU A 247 -19.52 -17.13 -1.64
N LYS A 248 -18.35 -17.17 -2.26
CA LYS A 248 -17.30 -18.15 -1.94
C LYS A 248 -16.94 -18.12 -0.45
N TYR A 249 -16.78 -16.94 0.10
CA TYR A 249 -16.40 -16.78 1.51
C TYR A 249 -17.57 -17.07 2.46
N THR A 250 -18.77 -16.66 2.07
CA THR A 250 -19.99 -17.00 2.83
C THR A 250 -20.22 -18.51 2.89
N GLN A 251 -20.00 -19.22 1.78
CA GLN A 251 -20.09 -20.67 1.73
C GLN A 251 -19.03 -21.35 2.62
N LEU A 252 -17.78 -20.83 2.65
CA LEU A 252 -16.74 -21.35 3.56
C LEU A 252 -17.11 -21.13 5.02
N ILE A 253 -17.64 -19.98 5.39
CA ILE A 253 -18.12 -19.68 6.75
C ILE A 253 -19.21 -20.66 7.17
N GLN A 254 -20.16 -20.94 6.28
CA GLN A 254 -21.23 -21.92 6.53
C GLN A 254 -20.69 -23.35 6.63
N LYS A 255 -19.81 -23.75 5.69
CA LYS A 255 -19.16 -25.07 5.67
C LYS A 255 -18.45 -25.36 6.99
N TYR A 256 -17.75 -24.37 7.53
CA TYR A 256 -16.99 -24.50 8.79
C TYR A 256 -17.82 -24.17 10.04
N LYS A 257 -19.13 -23.90 9.90
CA LYS A 257 -20.07 -23.59 11.02
C LYS A 257 -19.60 -22.39 11.85
N LEU A 258 -19.11 -21.34 11.18
CA LEU A 258 -18.55 -20.15 11.81
C LEU A 258 -19.49 -18.94 11.82
N SER A 259 -20.77 -19.09 11.41
CA SER A 259 -21.72 -17.96 11.24
C SER A 259 -21.86 -17.09 12.47
N GLU A 260 -21.84 -17.65 13.67
CA GLU A 260 -21.94 -16.94 14.95
C GLU A 260 -20.63 -16.20 15.37
N ARG A 261 -19.54 -16.48 14.65
CA ARG A 261 -18.19 -16.01 15.01
C ARG A 261 -17.51 -15.18 13.93
N VAL A 262 -18.23 -14.88 12.83
CA VAL A 262 -17.69 -14.09 11.72
C VAL A 262 -18.61 -12.92 11.43
N ILE A 263 -18.04 -11.74 11.44
CA ILE A 263 -18.70 -10.50 11.03
C ILE A 263 -18.18 -10.13 9.63
N CYS A 264 -19.07 -10.01 8.65
CA CYS A 264 -18.72 -9.67 7.27
C CYS A 264 -19.25 -8.31 6.85
N ASP A 265 -18.38 -7.48 6.28
CA ASP A 265 -18.75 -6.27 5.53
C ASP A 265 -17.93 -6.22 4.23
N PHE A 266 -18.53 -6.67 3.14
CA PHE A 266 -17.89 -6.75 1.81
C PHE A 266 -17.97 -5.44 1.00
N ASN A 267 -18.19 -4.31 1.69
CA ASN A 267 -18.22 -3.00 1.06
C ASN A 267 -16.87 -2.29 1.20
N TYR A 268 -16.65 -1.29 0.35
CA TYR A 268 -15.52 -0.40 0.49
C TYR A 268 -15.55 0.32 1.85
N ALA A 269 -14.46 0.22 2.58
CA ALA A 269 -14.31 0.92 3.85
C ALA A 269 -13.61 2.26 3.63
N ASN A 270 -14.34 3.36 3.81
CA ASN A 270 -13.76 4.69 3.84
C ASN A 270 -12.89 4.90 5.09
N THR A 271 -12.21 6.04 5.17
CA THR A 271 -11.29 6.37 6.27
C THR A 271 -11.97 6.31 7.65
N GLN A 272 -13.21 6.78 7.77
CA GLN A 272 -13.95 6.72 9.04
C GLN A 272 -14.27 5.28 9.47
N LYS A 273 -14.73 4.44 8.54
CA LYS A 273 -14.96 3.01 8.79
C LYS A 273 -13.66 2.29 9.15
N ALA A 274 -12.56 2.60 8.44
CA ALA A 274 -11.25 2.06 8.74
C ALA A 274 -10.83 2.40 10.17
N THR A 275 -10.95 3.66 10.59
CA THR A 275 -10.68 4.08 11.98
C THR A 275 -11.42 3.22 12.99
N LEU A 276 -12.72 3.05 12.80
CA LEU A 276 -13.56 2.26 13.72
C LEU A 276 -13.10 0.80 13.79
N VAL A 277 -12.92 0.13 12.65
CA VAL A 277 -12.61 -1.31 12.65
C VAL A 277 -11.21 -1.62 13.16
N PHE A 278 -10.22 -0.75 12.89
CA PHE A 278 -8.87 -0.91 13.44
C PHE A 278 -8.86 -0.69 14.97
N CYS A 279 -9.51 0.39 15.45
CA CYS A 279 -9.60 0.66 16.88
C CYS A 279 -10.42 -0.41 17.64
N ALA A 280 -11.41 -1.04 16.99
CA ALA A 280 -12.25 -2.09 17.59
C ALA A 280 -11.50 -3.43 17.73
N SER A 281 -10.44 -3.65 16.95
CA SER A 281 -9.78 -4.94 16.81
C SER A 281 -8.65 -5.15 17.80
N ASP A 282 -8.37 -6.41 18.13
CA ASP A 282 -7.24 -6.80 18.97
C ASP A 282 -5.99 -7.14 18.14
N VAL A 283 -6.17 -7.66 16.93
CA VAL A 283 -5.11 -8.08 16.01
C VAL A 283 -5.57 -7.90 14.56
N ILE A 284 -4.65 -7.45 13.71
CA ILE A 284 -4.85 -7.41 12.26
C ILE A 284 -4.19 -8.63 11.63
N ALA A 285 -4.94 -9.43 10.88
CA ALA A 285 -4.41 -10.61 10.20
C ALA A 285 -4.14 -10.33 8.71
N GLN A 286 -2.90 -10.54 8.27
CA GLN A 286 -2.47 -10.48 6.87
C GLN A 286 -1.95 -11.86 6.45
N THR A 287 -2.88 -12.77 6.20
CA THR A 287 -2.62 -14.18 5.84
C THR A 287 -2.31 -14.38 4.35
N TYR A 288 -1.61 -13.40 3.76
CA TYR A 288 -1.36 -13.36 2.32
C TYR A 288 -0.52 -14.54 1.85
N VAL A 289 -0.79 -15.01 0.63
CA VAL A 289 0.01 -16.08 -0.03
C VAL A 289 1.09 -15.49 -0.93
N SER A 290 0.96 -14.21 -1.28
CA SER A 290 1.97 -13.47 -2.05
C SER A 290 1.85 -11.99 -1.72
N ALA A 291 2.95 -11.34 -1.35
CA ALA A 291 3.00 -9.90 -1.15
C ALA A 291 4.43 -9.37 -1.17
N THR A 292 4.61 -8.18 -1.72
CA THR A 292 5.86 -7.41 -1.66
C THR A 292 5.78 -6.27 -0.63
N GLN A 293 4.57 -5.87 -0.28
CA GLN A 293 4.23 -4.86 0.73
C GLN A 293 2.74 -4.91 1.05
N SER A 294 2.30 -4.18 2.08
CA SER A 294 0.89 -4.01 2.39
C SER A 294 0.57 -2.61 2.90
N GLY A 295 -0.38 -1.92 2.26
CA GLY A 295 -0.93 -0.65 2.76
C GLY A 295 -1.74 -0.79 4.05
N VAL A 296 -2.04 -2.01 4.49
CA VAL A 296 -2.72 -2.29 5.76
C VAL A 296 -1.76 -2.15 6.94
N THR A 297 -0.48 -2.45 6.75
CA THR A 297 0.56 -2.33 7.80
C THR A 297 0.68 -0.89 8.35
N PRO A 298 0.79 0.17 7.52
CA PRO A 298 0.80 1.54 8.02
C PRO A 298 -0.45 1.95 8.81
N LEU A 299 -1.62 1.45 8.41
CA LEU A 299 -2.86 1.69 9.16
C LEU A 299 -2.82 1.03 10.54
N ALA A 300 -2.35 -0.23 10.61
CA ALA A 300 -2.17 -0.93 11.89
C ALA A 300 -1.17 -0.20 12.80
N TYR A 301 -0.12 0.36 12.23
CA TYR A 301 0.86 1.17 12.95
C TYR A 301 0.24 2.46 13.51
N HIS A 302 -0.54 3.17 12.71
CA HIS A 302 -1.23 4.39 13.15
C HIS A 302 -2.19 4.11 14.32
N TYR A 303 -3.00 3.04 14.21
CA TYR A 303 -3.96 2.68 15.26
C TYR A 303 -3.36 1.80 16.37
N LYS A 304 -2.05 1.54 16.33
CA LYS A 304 -1.30 0.76 17.34
C LYS A 304 -1.88 -0.62 17.58
N THR A 305 -2.38 -1.25 16.50
CA THR A 305 -2.98 -2.58 16.54
C THR A 305 -1.96 -3.62 16.08
N PRO A 306 -1.63 -4.64 16.91
CA PRO A 306 -0.67 -5.67 16.55
C PRO A 306 -1.03 -6.42 15.28
N LEU A 307 0.00 -6.86 14.55
CA LEU A 307 -0.18 -7.59 13.29
C LEU A 307 0.22 -9.05 13.42
N LEU A 308 -0.59 -9.92 12.82
CA LEU A 308 -0.19 -11.28 12.47
C LEU A 308 -0.03 -11.37 10.96
N VAL A 309 1.18 -11.65 10.49
CA VAL A 309 1.48 -11.64 9.05
C VAL A 309 2.05 -12.96 8.58
N SER A 310 1.80 -13.31 7.31
CA SER A 310 2.44 -14.46 6.67
C SER A 310 3.96 -14.32 6.59
N ASP A 311 4.67 -15.45 6.58
CA ASP A 311 6.12 -15.53 6.38
C ASP A 311 6.50 -15.19 4.93
N LEU A 312 6.28 -13.93 4.55
CA LEU A 312 6.65 -13.35 3.26
C LEU A 312 7.59 -12.16 3.51
N PRO A 313 8.72 -12.03 2.78
CA PRO A 313 9.69 -10.96 3.02
C PRO A 313 9.07 -9.56 3.09
N GLY A 314 8.14 -9.22 2.18
CA GLY A 314 7.49 -7.92 2.12
C GLY A 314 6.52 -7.63 3.28
N LEU A 315 6.13 -8.63 4.06
CA LEU A 315 5.27 -8.47 5.24
C LEU A 315 6.07 -8.64 6.54
N LYS A 316 6.89 -9.70 6.63
CA LYS A 316 7.56 -10.07 7.89
C LYS A 316 8.68 -9.11 8.29
N THR A 317 9.43 -8.58 7.31
CA THR A 317 10.61 -7.76 7.60
C THR A 317 10.27 -6.57 8.51
N PRO A 318 9.30 -5.67 8.17
CA PRO A 318 8.98 -4.55 9.06
C PRO A 318 8.42 -5.01 10.42
N ILE A 319 7.67 -6.11 10.47
CA ILE A 319 7.07 -6.60 11.71
C ILE A 319 8.11 -7.13 12.69
N LEU A 320 9.12 -7.85 12.18
CA LEU A 320 10.21 -8.38 13.01
C LEU A 320 11.18 -7.29 13.46
N GLU A 321 11.57 -6.37 12.54
CA GLU A 321 12.46 -5.26 12.85
C GLU A 321 11.87 -4.30 13.88
N ASP A 322 10.58 -4.01 13.77
CA ASP A 322 9.88 -3.02 14.59
C ASP A 322 9.18 -3.64 15.82
N HIS A 323 9.21 -4.95 15.96
CA HIS A 323 8.54 -5.67 17.06
C HIS A 323 7.06 -5.27 17.23
N THR A 324 6.30 -5.24 16.13
CA THR A 324 4.90 -4.77 16.11
C THR A 324 3.87 -5.89 15.93
N GLY A 325 4.32 -7.14 15.97
CA GLY A 325 3.45 -8.27 15.77
C GLY A 325 4.19 -9.60 15.70
N MET A 326 3.54 -10.58 15.07
CA MET A 326 4.05 -11.94 14.91
C MET A 326 4.00 -12.40 13.45
N VAL A 327 4.87 -13.34 13.11
CA VAL A 327 4.93 -14.00 11.81
C VAL A 327 4.38 -15.41 11.92
N THR A 328 3.58 -15.85 10.94
CA THR A 328 3.02 -17.21 10.85
C THR A 328 3.30 -17.86 9.51
N LYS A 329 3.37 -19.19 9.47
CA LYS A 329 3.40 -19.94 8.21
C LYS A 329 2.06 -19.84 7.49
N ILE A 330 2.07 -19.99 6.16
CA ILE A 330 0.88 -20.00 5.29
C ILE A 330 0.22 -21.39 5.39
N ASP A 331 -0.36 -21.65 6.54
CA ASP A 331 -1.02 -22.90 6.89
C ASP A 331 -2.13 -22.63 7.92
N PRO A 332 -3.38 -23.09 7.70
CA PRO A 332 -4.51 -22.77 8.57
C PRO A 332 -4.29 -23.11 10.04
N LYS A 333 -3.70 -24.27 10.33
CA LYS A 333 -3.42 -24.71 11.71
C LYS A 333 -2.37 -23.79 12.37
N LYS A 334 -1.31 -23.43 11.64
CA LYS A 334 -0.28 -22.51 12.14
C LYS A 334 -0.81 -21.09 12.32
N ILE A 335 -1.71 -20.64 11.46
CA ILE A 335 -2.43 -19.38 11.63
C ILE A 335 -3.26 -19.41 12.91
N ALA A 336 -4.02 -20.49 13.15
CA ALA A 336 -4.83 -20.67 14.36
C ALA A 336 -3.97 -20.62 15.64
N GLU A 337 -2.88 -21.39 15.68
CA GLU A 337 -1.93 -21.41 16.81
C GLU A 337 -1.34 -20.01 17.07
N SER A 338 -0.97 -19.30 16.00
CA SER A 338 -0.37 -17.96 16.08
C SER A 338 -1.38 -16.88 16.53
N ILE A 339 -2.63 -16.94 16.08
CA ILE A 339 -3.71 -16.06 16.54
C ILE A 339 -3.93 -16.27 18.05
N GLN A 340 -4.06 -17.50 18.49
CA GLN A 340 -4.24 -17.81 19.92
C GLN A 340 -3.08 -17.28 20.78
N LYS A 341 -1.86 -17.34 20.24
CA LYS A 341 -0.65 -16.84 20.94
C LYS A 341 -0.64 -15.31 21.00
N ILE A 342 -0.86 -14.62 19.88
CA ILE A 342 -0.77 -13.15 19.82
C ILE A 342 -1.89 -12.47 20.62
N LEU A 343 -3.03 -13.13 20.82
CA LEU A 343 -4.16 -12.61 21.58
C LEU A 343 -3.95 -12.66 23.10
N ARG A 344 -2.91 -13.32 23.62
CA ARG A 344 -2.58 -13.30 25.05
C ARG A 344 -2.15 -11.89 25.45
N ASP A 345 -2.69 -11.38 26.56
CA ASP A 345 -2.47 -9.99 26.96
C ASP A 345 -0.99 -9.70 27.27
N GLU A 346 -0.25 -10.68 27.81
CA GLU A 346 1.21 -10.61 28.05
C GLU A 346 2.00 -10.39 26.73
N ILE A 347 1.57 -11.02 25.65
CA ILE A 347 2.21 -10.87 24.33
C ILE A 347 1.84 -9.53 23.70
N ARG A 348 0.57 -9.10 23.83
CA ARG A 348 0.09 -7.84 23.25
C ARG A 348 0.75 -6.62 23.90
N SER A 349 0.95 -6.64 25.22
CA SER A 349 1.59 -5.54 25.94
C SER A 349 3.02 -5.28 25.45
N ASN A 350 3.75 -6.30 25.02
CA ASN A 350 5.12 -6.18 24.50
C ASN A 350 5.21 -5.35 23.21
N PHE A 351 4.12 -5.21 22.47
CA PHE A 351 4.11 -4.44 21.21
C PHE A 351 3.84 -2.95 21.43
N GLN A 352 3.28 -2.54 22.58
CA GLN A 352 2.84 -1.15 22.79
C GLN A 352 3.98 -0.12 22.76
N GLU A 353 5.13 -0.44 23.35
CA GLU A 353 6.30 0.45 23.32
C GLU A 353 6.87 0.64 21.92
N SER A 354 6.80 -0.42 21.11
CA SER A 354 7.30 -0.44 19.74
C SER A 354 6.56 0.54 18.83
N PHE A 355 5.24 0.66 19.01
CA PHE A 355 4.42 1.56 18.19
C PHE A 355 4.79 3.05 18.35
N GLN A 356 5.31 3.49 19.50
CA GLN A 356 5.75 4.87 19.68
C GLN A 356 6.98 5.22 18.82
N LYS A 357 7.89 4.25 18.62
CA LYS A 357 9.10 4.42 17.80
C LYS A 357 8.77 4.39 16.31
N VAL A 358 7.80 3.56 15.93
CA VAL A 358 7.37 3.32 14.56
C VAL A 358 6.74 4.56 13.92
N GLU A 359 5.97 5.34 14.66
CA GLU A 359 5.29 6.54 14.16
C GLU A 359 6.26 7.57 13.54
N LYS A 360 7.40 7.83 14.21
CA LYS A 360 8.45 8.72 13.67
C LYS A 360 9.17 8.12 12.47
N LYS A 361 9.52 6.82 12.54
CA LYS A 361 10.24 6.10 11.50
C LYS A 361 9.48 6.13 10.18
N TYR A 362 8.18 5.83 10.22
CA TYR A 362 7.32 5.67 9.04
C TYR A 362 6.52 6.94 8.68
N SER A 363 6.94 8.11 9.13
CA SER A 363 6.29 9.38 8.74
C SER A 363 6.58 9.75 7.29
N TRP A 364 5.64 10.43 6.63
CA TRP A 364 5.85 11.00 5.29
C TRP A 364 7.00 12.01 5.28
N LYS A 365 7.21 12.75 6.37
CA LYS A 365 8.35 13.65 6.52
C LYS A 365 9.67 12.91 6.43
N SER A 366 9.80 11.79 7.14
CA SER A 366 11.00 10.94 7.09
C SER A 366 11.21 10.35 5.69
N PHE A 367 10.14 9.87 5.06
CA PHE A 367 10.17 9.34 3.70
C PHE A 367 10.62 10.41 2.68
N GLY A 368 9.94 11.56 2.68
CA GLY A 368 10.24 12.67 1.76
C GLY A 368 11.67 13.16 1.91
N GLN A 369 12.17 13.30 3.15
CA GLN A 369 13.53 13.71 3.42
C GLN A 369 14.55 12.71 2.87
N SER A 370 14.37 11.41 3.16
CA SER A 370 15.28 10.36 2.68
C SER A 370 15.25 10.20 1.16
N LEU A 371 14.07 10.35 0.54
CA LEU A 371 13.93 10.35 -0.92
C LEU A 371 14.67 11.53 -1.55
N MET A 372 14.56 12.74 -0.98
CA MET A 372 15.27 13.92 -1.48
C MET A 372 16.78 13.78 -1.31
N ASP A 373 17.25 13.21 -0.19
CA ASP A 373 18.67 12.94 0.04
C ASP A 373 19.21 11.92 -0.98
N PHE A 374 18.45 10.85 -1.24
CA PHE A 374 18.81 9.89 -2.30
C PHE A 374 18.90 10.55 -3.67
N MET A 375 17.89 11.34 -4.06
CA MET A 375 17.87 12.01 -5.37
C MET A 375 18.99 13.04 -5.51
N GLY A 376 19.36 13.73 -4.43
CA GLY A 376 20.47 14.67 -4.41
C GLY A 376 21.85 14.01 -4.62
N ASN A 377 21.99 12.72 -4.34
CA ASN A 377 23.23 11.95 -4.52
C ASN A 377 23.30 11.25 -5.90
N LEU A 378 22.28 11.38 -6.77
CA LEU A 378 22.35 10.84 -8.12
C LEU A 378 23.29 11.68 -9.00
N GLN A 379 24.37 11.07 -9.44
CA GLN A 379 25.36 11.67 -10.34
C GLN A 379 24.84 11.87 -11.76
#